data_8e504aec74422470f9706e1e0faa6feb
#
_entry.id   8e504aec74422470f9706e1e0faa6feb
#
_cell.length_a   1.000
_cell.length_b   1.000
_cell.length_c   1.000
_cell.angle_alpha   90.00
_cell.angle_beta   90.00
_cell.angle_gamma   90.00
#
_symmetry.space_group_name_H-M   'P 1'
#
loop_
_entity.id
_entity.type
_entity.pdbx_description
1 polymer ?
#
loop_
_entity_poly.entity_id
_entity_poly.type
_entity_poly.pdbx_seq_one_letter_code
_entity_poly.pdbx_strand_id
1 'polypeptide(L)'
;MRLRWLAVLLLAFGAQALAVERVVSLAPSLSEIVVELGAADLLVGVLDGGDRPVALAKVASVGRYGQLNIERLLSLKPDLILLWPGSIGPAQREQLQRLNIPVYVAEPHNLEQLTRQILAIAEQLGRADAGRQLSAQLRERLAGLRQRYQRAEPLRVFYQVWSPPLYTVGGGQIISDALSVCGARNVFDDLTLPAPQVSIESVLQRNPEVILAADQPQLDAWKAWPQVTAVAQGRLLLVPDKGLERPSGQMLEALARLCQVIAPDL
;
A
#
# COMPACT_ATOMS: atom_id res chain seq x y z
N MET A 1 -53.39 -50.57 10.92
CA MET A 1 -52.12 -49.89 11.23
C MET A 1 -51.81 -48.96 10.10
N ARG A 2 -52.01 -47.63 10.30
CA ARG A 2 -51.73 -46.60 9.26
C ARG A 2 -50.47 -45.82 9.70
N LEU A 3 -49.38 -46.06 9.02
CA LEU A 3 -48.05 -45.36 9.24
C LEU A 3 -48.12 -43.99 8.64
N ARG A 4 -48.13 -42.94 9.47
CA ARG A 4 -48.08 -41.54 9.06
C ARG A 4 -46.61 -41.17 8.81
N TRP A 5 -46.26 -40.92 7.55
CA TRP A 5 -44.98 -40.33 7.15
C TRP A 5 -45.03 -38.82 7.43
N LEU A 6 -44.35 -38.38 8.46
CA LEU A 6 -44.04 -36.95 8.69
C LEU A 6 -42.84 -36.55 7.80
N ALA A 7 -43.14 -35.84 6.72
CA ALA A 7 -42.10 -35.18 5.93
C ALA A 7 -41.65 -33.93 6.69
N VAL A 8 -40.46 -33.97 7.28
CA VAL A 8 -39.78 -32.79 7.85
C VAL A 8 -39.14 -32.00 6.71
N LEU A 9 -39.81 -30.92 6.31
CA LEU A 9 -39.22 -29.91 5.39
C LEU A 9 -38.18 -29.10 6.19
N LEU A 10 -36.92 -29.44 6.06
CA LEU A 10 -35.78 -28.60 6.49
C LEU A 10 -35.70 -27.40 5.55
N LEU A 11 -36.31 -26.30 5.95
CA LEU A 11 -36.05 -24.96 5.38
C LEU A 11 -34.59 -24.57 5.70
N ALA A 12 -33.70 -24.85 4.79
CA ALA A 12 -32.35 -24.26 4.79
C ALA A 12 -32.48 -22.75 4.54
N PHE A 13 -32.61 -21.96 5.60
CA PHE A 13 -32.35 -20.53 5.55
C PHE A 13 -30.86 -20.38 5.27
N GLY A 14 -30.50 -20.38 4.00
CA GLY A 14 -29.21 -19.88 3.57
C GLY A 14 -29.15 -18.40 3.97
N ALA A 15 -28.30 -18.06 4.93
CA ALA A 15 -27.94 -16.66 5.16
C ALA A 15 -27.37 -16.13 3.84
N GLN A 16 -28.20 -15.41 3.08
CA GLN A 16 -27.73 -14.65 1.94
C GLN A 16 -26.82 -13.56 2.53
N ALA A 17 -25.50 -13.74 2.42
CA ALA A 17 -24.58 -12.63 2.60
C ALA A 17 -25.05 -11.54 1.63
N LEU A 18 -25.55 -10.42 2.17
CA LEU A 18 -25.90 -9.27 1.36
C LEU A 18 -24.67 -8.90 0.54
N ALA A 19 -24.81 -8.90 -0.79
CA ALA A 19 -23.73 -8.48 -1.66
C ALA A 19 -23.38 -7.02 -1.33
N VAL A 20 -22.09 -6.74 -1.24
CA VAL A 20 -21.60 -5.37 -1.07
C VAL A 20 -21.90 -4.58 -2.35
N GLU A 21 -22.60 -3.45 -2.20
CA GLU A 21 -23.02 -2.60 -3.34
C GLU A 21 -22.48 -1.17 -3.22
N ARG A 22 -22.12 -0.72 -2.01
CA ARG A 22 -21.80 0.68 -1.72
C ARG A 22 -20.54 0.79 -0.88
N VAL A 23 -19.41 0.95 -1.55
CA VAL A 23 -18.10 0.99 -0.90
C VAL A 23 -17.62 2.43 -0.74
N VAL A 24 -17.11 2.75 0.43
CA VAL A 24 -16.29 3.95 0.65
C VAL A 24 -14.84 3.53 0.89
N SER A 25 -13.93 4.08 0.09
CA SER A 25 -12.49 3.84 0.24
C SER A 25 -11.80 5.02 0.93
N LEU A 26 -11.14 4.75 2.04
CA LEU A 26 -10.44 5.76 2.86
C LEU A 26 -8.92 5.77 2.62
N ALA A 27 -8.47 5.37 1.44
CA ALA A 27 -7.11 5.59 0.97
C ALA A 27 -7.03 5.50 -0.56
N PRO A 28 -6.18 6.29 -1.24
CA PRO A 28 -5.98 6.20 -2.69
C PRO A 28 -5.58 4.81 -3.16
N SER A 29 -4.64 4.14 -2.46
CA SER A 29 -4.20 2.77 -2.77
C SER A 29 -5.34 1.75 -2.73
N LEU A 30 -6.25 1.86 -1.77
CA LEU A 30 -7.43 0.99 -1.67
C LEU A 30 -8.43 1.26 -2.81
N SER A 31 -8.58 2.53 -3.20
CA SER A 31 -9.38 2.90 -4.37
C SER A 31 -8.81 2.32 -5.67
N GLU A 32 -7.48 2.34 -5.81
CA GLU A 32 -6.77 1.71 -6.93
C GLU A 32 -7.01 0.20 -6.97
N ILE A 33 -6.89 -0.51 -5.84
CA ILE A 33 -7.20 -1.95 -5.75
C ILE A 33 -8.64 -2.24 -6.20
N VAL A 34 -9.62 -1.44 -5.79
CA VAL A 34 -11.01 -1.63 -6.22
C VAL A 34 -11.15 -1.47 -7.74
N VAL A 35 -10.46 -0.49 -8.34
CA VAL A 35 -10.42 -0.30 -9.80
C VAL A 35 -9.75 -1.47 -10.51
N GLU A 36 -8.61 -1.93 -10.02
CA GLU A 36 -7.86 -3.09 -10.56
C GLU A 36 -8.67 -4.39 -10.52
N LEU A 37 -9.55 -4.53 -9.53
CA LEU A 37 -10.49 -5.65 -9.41
C LEU A 37 -11.74 -5.52 -10.30
N GLY A 38 -11.85 -4.45 -11.11
CA GLY A 38 -13.02 -4.20 -11.94
C GLY A 38 -14.30 -3.89 -11.16
N ALA A 39 -14.17 -3.34 -9.94
CA ALA A 39 -15.27 -3.04 -9.02
C ALA A 39 -15.45 -1.53 -8.78
N ALA A 40 -15.01 -0.68 -9.71
CA ALA A 40 -15.10 0.77 -9.59
C ALA A 40 -16.56 1.27 -9.47
N ASP A 41 -17.52 0.52 -10.01
CA ASP A 41 -18.96 0.76 -9.94
C ASP A 41 -19.51 0.69 -8.50
N LEU A 42 -18.86 -0.04 -7.61
CA LEU A 42 -19.23 -0.14 -6.20
C LEU A 42 -18.78 1.08 -5.39
N LEU A 43 -17.80 1.86 -5.86
CA LEU A 43 -17.27 3.02 -5.14
C LEU A 43 -18.25 4.19 -5.16
N VAL A 44 -18.86 4.49 -4.02
CA VAL A 44 -19.75 5.64 -3.83
C VAL A 44 -19.03 6.84 -3.19
N GLY A 45 -17.87 6.64 -2.58
CA GLY A 45 -17.06 7.68 -1.98
C GLY A 45 -15.59 7.29 -1.84
N VAL A 46 -14.71 8.29 -1.97
CA VAL A 46 -13.25 8.13 -1.83
C VAL A 46 -12.65 9.26 -1.01
N LEU A 47 -11.59 8.94 -0.26
CA LEU A 47 -10.76 9.93 0.41
C LEU A 47 -9.74 10.48 -0.60
N ASP A 48 -9.63 11.80 -0.70
CA ASP A 48 -8.65 12.44 -1.59
C ASP A 48 -7.24 12.35 -1.02
N GLY A 49 -6.28 12.06 -1.91
CA GLY A 49 -4.86 11.98 -1.57
C GLY A 49 -3.99 11.82 -2.82
N GLY A 50 -3.86 12.90 -3.60
CA GLY A 50 -3.15 12.91 -4.88
C GLY A 50 -4.06 12.70 -6.09
N ASP A 51 -3.47 12.29 -7.22
CA ASP A 51 -4.18 12.10 -8.48
C ASP A 51 -5.15 10.93 -8.39
N ARG A 52 -6.38 11.15 -8.85
CA ARG A 52 -7.42 10.11 -8.94
C ARG A 52 -7.33 9.37 -10.27
N PRO A 53 -7.50 8.04 -10.29
CA PRO A 53 -7.77 7.31 -11.51
C PRO A 53 -8.96 7.91 -12.28
N VAL A 54 -8.88 7.95 -13.61
CA VAL A 54 -9.94 8.50 -14.47
C VAL A 54 -11.31 7.84 -14.19
N ALA A 55 -11.32 6.54 -13.92
CA ALA A 55 -12.53 5.80 -13.56
C ALA A 55 -13.23 6.36 -12.31
N LEU A 56 -12.51 7.06 -11.42
CA LEU A 56 -13.04 7.61 -10.18
C LEU A 56 -13.30 9.12 -10.22
N ALA A 57 -13.14 9.78 -11.37
CA ALA A 57 -13.25 11.23 -11.50
C ALA A 57 -14.61 11.79 -11.01
N LYS A 58 -15.69 10.99 -11.12
CA LYS A 58 -17.05 11.37 -10.73
C LYS A 58 -17.47 10.85 -9.34
N VAL A 59 -16.64 10.05 -8.68
CA VAL A 59 -16.94 9.50 -7.35
C VAL A 59 -16.86 10.61 -6.31
N ALA A 60 -17.81 10.63 -5.37
CA ALA A 60 -17.89 11.68 -4.36
C ALA A 60 -16.64 11.67 -3.46
N SER A 61 -16.13 12.87 -3.12
CA SER A 61 -15.13 13.01 -2.07
C SER A 61 -15.78 12.89 -0.69
N VAL A 62 -15.16 12.13 0.21
CA VAL A 62 -15.51 12.09 1.65
C VAL A 62 -14.49 12.82 2.50
N GLY A 63 -13.65 13.67 1.91
CA GLY A 63 -12.60 14.44 2.56
C GLY A 63 -11.23 14.14 1.98
N ARG A 64 -10.20 14.52 2.73
CA ARG A 64 -8.80 14.30 2.35
C ARG A 64 -8.02 13.66 3.49
N TYR A 65 -6.80 13.23 3.21
CA TYR A 65 -5.90 12.64 4.20
C TYR A 65 -5.87 13.45 5.51
N GLY A 66 -6.11 12.78 6.63
CA GLY A 66 -6.21 13.39 7.97
C GLY A 66 -7.51 14.17 8.25
N GLN A 67 -8.40 14.37 7.28
CA GLN A 67 -9.62 15.17 7.40
C GLN A 67 -10.82 14.49 6.75
N LEU A 68 -11.34 13.43 7.38
CA LEU A 68 -12.53 12.72 6.94
C LEU A 68 -13.80 13.53 7.27
N ASN A 69 -14.70 13.68 6.31
CA ASN A 69 -16.04 14.22 6.50
C ASN A 69 -17.04 13.09 6.78
N ILE A 70 -17.31 12.84 8.06
CA ILE A 70 -18.19 11.74 8.52
C ILE A 70 -19.63 11.95 8.03
N GLU A 71 -20.16 13.18 8.02
CA GLU A 71 -21.52 13.45 7.56
C GLU A 71 -21.66 13.10 6.08
N ARG A 72 -20.67 13.50 5.28
CA ARG A 72 -20.64 13.16 3.87
C ARG A 72 -20.57 11.63 3.65
N LEU A 73 -19.71 10.95 4.41
CA LEU A 73 -19.60 9.49 4.38
C LEU A 73 -20.95 8.83 4.68
N LEU A 74 -21.64 9.24 5.77
CA LEU A 74 -22.94 8.71 6.16
C LEU A 74 -24.02 8.98 5.11
N SER A 75 -24.01 10.17 4.47
CA SER A 75 -24.97 10.51 3.41
C SER A 75 -24.90 9.58 2.20
N LEU A 76 -23.75 8.95 1.98
CA LEU A 76 -23.53 7.97 0.91
C LEU A 76 -24.03 6.57 1.26
N LYS A 77 -24.46 6.32 2.52
CA LYS A 77 -25.00 5.03 2.99
C LYS A 77 -24.13 3.84 2.57
N PRO A 78 -22.84 3.81 2.91
CA PRO A 78 -21.98 2.68 2.55
C PRO A 78 -22.38 1.44 3.33
N ASP A 79 -22.20 0.28 2.70
CA ASP A 79 -22.33 -1.06 3.32
C ASP A 79 -20.95 -1.69 3.61
N LEU A 80 -19.87 -1.09 3.08
CA LEU A 80 -18.48 -1.44 3.38
C LEU A 80 -17.58 -0.20 3.36
N ILE A 81 -16.68 -0.11 4.34
CA ILE A 81 -15.62 0.89 4.36
C ILE A 81 -14.28 0.15 4.24
N LEU A 82 -13.45 0.54 3.27
CA LEU A 82 -12.06 0.12 3.18
C LEU A 82 -11.20 1.18 3.86
N LEU A 83 -10.42 0.79 4.87
CA LEU A 83 -9.66 1.70 5.71
C LEU A 83 -8.17 1.35 5.72
N TRP A 84 -7.31 2.30 5.36
CA TRP A 84 -5.92 2.30 5.80
C TRP A 84 -5.80 3.13 7.09
N PRO A 85 -5.33 2.55 8.21
CA PRO A 85 -5.33 3.22 9.52
C PRO A 85 -4.60 4.55 9.55
N GLY A 86 -3.54 4.69 8.75
CA GLY A 86 -2.76 5.91 8.64
C GLY A 86 -3.50 7.07 7.94
N SER A 87 -4.60 6.83 7.23
CA SER A 87 -5.31 7.87 6.45
C SER A 87 -6.16 8.82 7.30
N ILE A 88 -6.52 8.43 8.52
CA ILE A 88 -7.37 9.21 9.41
C ILE A 88 -6.85 9.17 10.85
N GLY A 89 -7.15 10.21 11.62
CA GLY A 89 -6.73 10.31 13.02
C GLY A 89 -7.41 9.30 13.96
N PRO A 90 -6.84 9.05 15.15
CA PRO A 90 -7.39 8.09 16.13
C PRO A 90 -8.85 8.38 16.51
N ALA A 91 -9.20 9.64 16.78
CA ALA A 91 -10.57 10.04 17.12
C ALA A 91 -11.57 9.73 16.00
N GLN A 92 -11.18 9.91 14.73
CA GLN A 92 -12.04 9.59 13.59
C GLN A 92 -12.19 8.06 13.41
N ARG A 93 -11.15 7.27 13.72
CA ARG A 93 -11.24 5.80 13.72
C ARG A 93 -12.24 5.30 14.77
N GLU A 94 -12.16 5.82 16.00
CA GLU A 94 -13.14 5.52 17.05
C GLU A 94 -14.57 5.90 16.64
N GLN A 95 -14.74 7.04 15.98
CA GLN A 95 -16.03 7.46 15.48
C GLN A 95 -16.58 6.50 14.42
N LEU A 96 -15.74 6.04 13.46
CA LEU A 96 -16.13 5.04 12.47
C LEU A 96 -16.57 3.72 13.11
N GLN A 97 -15.87 3.25 14.15
CA GLN A 97 -16.22 2.01 14.86
C GLN A 97 -17.62 2.05 15.49
N ARG A 98 -18.13 3.25 15.85
CA ARG A 98 -19.47 3.43 16.44
C ARG A 98 -20.60 3.44 15.41
N LEU A 99 -20.28 3.48 14.10
CA LEU A 99 -21.29 3.62 13.03
C LEU A 99 -22.00 2.31 12.67
N ASN A 100 -21.58 1.14 13.21
CA ASN A 100 -22.09 -0.17 12.85
C ASN A 100 -22.03 -0.47 11.33
N ILE A 101 -21.11 0.16 10.61
CA ILE A 101 -20.81 -0.11 9.20
C ILE A 101 -19.61 -1.04 9.16
N PRO A 102 -19.64 -2.15 8.39
CA PRO A 102 -18.50 -3.03 8.22
C PRO A 102 -17.26 -2.26 7.75
N VAL A 103 -16.13 -2.44 8.44
CA VAL A 103 -14.85 -1.81 8.11
C VAL A 103 -13.82 -2.90 7.85
N TYR A 104 -13.27 -2.93 6.65
CA TYR A 104 -12.10 -3.75 6.32
C TYR A 104 -10.84 -2.92 6.47
N VAL A 105 -9.97 -3.30 7.40
CA VAL A 105 -8.69 -2.64 7.64
C VAL A 105 -7.61 -3.28 6.79
N ALA A 106 -6.92 -2.48 5.99
CA ALA A 106 -5.85 -2.91 5.08
C ALA A 106 -4.57 -2.11 5.34
N GLU A 107 -3.55 -2.78 5.85
CA GLU A 107 -2.24 -2.19 6.17
C GLU A 107 -1.13 -3.21 5.87
N PRO A 108 -0.72 -3.36 4.60
CA PRO A 108 0.31 -4.33 4.24
C PRO A 108 1.69 -3.81 4.64
N HIS A 109 2.43 -4.60 5.42
CA HIS A 109 3.81 -4.31 5.83
C HIS A 109 4.85 -4.93 4.89
N ASN A 110 4.43 -5.79 3.97
CA ASN A 110 5.27 -6.40 2.93
C ASN A 110 4.44 -6.77 1.69
N LEU A 111 5.11 -7.09 0.61
CA LEU A 111 4.48 -7.38 -0.69
C LEU A 111 3.64 -8.67 -0.68
N GLU A 112 3.99 -9.66 0.14
CA GLU A 112 3.16 -10.86 0.30
C GLU A 112 1.85 -10.55 1.04
N GLN A 113 1.89 -9.69 2.06
CA GLN A 113 0.68 -9.20 2.72
C GLN A 113 -0.18 -8.39 1.75
N LEU A 114 0.42 -7.57 0.87
CA LEU A 114 -0.31 -6.82 -0.16
C LEU A 114 -1.08 -7.78 -1.07
N THR A 115 -0.45 -8.84 -1.58
CA THR A 115 -1.13 -9.81 -2.46
C THR A 115 -2.28 -10.53 -1.74
N ARG A 116 -2.11 -10.87 -0.45
CA ARG A 116 -3.18 -11.46 0.36
C ARG A 116 -4.33 -10.48 0.61
N GLN A 117 -4.03 -9.21 0.87
CA GLN A 117 -5.05 -8.19 1.09
C GLN A 117 -5.86 -7.89 -0.17
N ILE A 118 -5.23 -7.86 -1.35
CA ILE A 118 -5.93 -7.73 -2.63
C ILE A 118 -6.95 -8.85 -2.79
N LEU A 119 -6.56 -10.10 -2.49
CA LEU A 119 -7.48 -11.23 -2.55
C LEU A 119 -8.64 -11.08 -1.54
N ALA A 120 -8.35 -10.72 -0.29
CA ALA A 120 -9.36 -10.55 0.74
C ALA A 120 -10.35 -9.40 0.42
N ILE A 121 -9.85 -8.28 -0.13
CA ILE A 121 -10.70 -7.19 -0.61
C ILE A 121 -11.59 -7.67 -1.76
N ALA A 122 -11.04 -8.43 -2.71
CA ALA A 122 -11.80 -8.99 -3.83
C ALA A 122 -12.94 -9.90 -3.35
N GLU A 123 -12.71 -10.71 -2.32
CA GLU A 123 -13.73 -11.56 -1.69
C GLU A 123 -14.85 -10.72 -1.07
N GLN A 124 -14.51 -9.64 -0.33
CA GLN A 124 -15.50 -8.71 0.23
C GLN A 124 -16.36 -8.05 -0.87
N LEU A 125 -15.76 -7.76 -2.03
CA LEU A 125 -16.43 -7.09 -3.15
C LEU A 125 -17.17 -8.06 -4.09
N GLY A 126 -17.19 -9.36 -3.80
CA GLY A 126 -17.77 -10.36 -4.72
C GLY A 126 -16.99 -10.51 -6.03
N ARG A 127 -15.70 -10.19 -6.03
CA ARG A 127 -14.77 -10.26 -7.19
C ARG A 127 -13.65 -11.27 -6.99
N ALA A 128 -13.94 -12.39 -6.30
CA ALA A 128 -12.93 -13.37 -5.89
C ALA A 128 -12.08 -13.92 -7.05
N ASP A 129 -12.67 -14.13 -8.25
CA ASP A 129 -11.92 -14.58 -9.43
C ASP A 129 -10.90 -13.54 -9.90
N ALA A 130 -11.31 -12.29 -10.01
CA ALA A 130 -10.40 -11.19 -10.35
C ALA A 130 -9.27 -11.06 -9.32
N GLY A 131 -9.60 -11.19 -8.02
CA GLY A 131 -8.62 -11.18 -6.95
C GLY A 131 -7.60 -12.31 -7.05
N ARG A 132 -8.03 -13.55 -7.34
CA ARG A 132 -7.13 -14.69 -7.57
C ARG A 132 -6.20 -14.46 -8.74
N GLN A 133 -6.76 -13.99 -9.87
CA GLN A 133 -5.97 -13.71 -11.06
C GLN A 133 -4.94 -12.61 -10.82
N LEU A 134 -5.35 -11.47 -10.26
CA LEU A 134 -4.44 -10.35 -9.96
C LEU A 134 -3.35 -10.79 -8.96
N SER A 135 -3.72 -11.45 -7.86
CA SER A 135 -2.74 -11.91 -6.87
C SER A 135 -1.74 -12.92 -7.43
N ALA A 136 -2.16 -13.81 -8.35
CA ALA A 136 -1.26 -14.74 -9.02
C ALA A 136 -0.26 -14.01 -9.92
N GLN A 137 -0.73 -13.06 -10.75
CA GLN A 137 0.13 -12.24 -11.61
C GLN A 137 1.15 -11.42 -10.81
N LEU A 138 0.73 -10.83 -9.68
CA LEU A 138 1.62 -10.06 -8.82
C LEU A 138 2.71 -10.96 -8.20
N ARG A 139 2.37 -12.16 -7.72
CA ARG A 139 3.34 -13.11 -7.16
C ARG A 139 4.34 -13.60 -8.20
N GLU A 140 3.87 -13.93 -9.40
CA GLU A 140 4.75 -14.34 -10.52
C GLU A 140 5.74 -13.23 -10.85
N ARG A 141 5.27 -12.00 -10.98
CA ARG A 141 6.12 -10.83 -11.25
C ARG A 141 7.14 -10.58 -10.14
N LEU A 142 6.73 -10.67 -8.87
CA LEU A 142 7.63 -10.56 -7.73
C LEU A 142 8.71 -11.64 -7.74
N ALA A 143 8.35 -12.90 -8.06
CA ALA A 143 9.31 -13.99 -8.16
C ALA A 143 10.34 -13.71 -9.26
N GLY A 144 9.91 -13.25 -10.43
CA GLY A 144 10.80 -12.85 -11.53
C GLY A 144 11.75 -11.72 -11.16
N LEU A 145 11.26 -10.67 -10.48
CA LEU A 145 12.10 -9.58 -10.01
C LEU A 145 13.13 -10.04 -8.96
N ARG A 146 12.72 -10.85 -7.98
CA ARG A 146 13.64 -11.41 -6.98
C ARG A 146 14.73 -12.24 -7.61
N GLN A 147 14.39 -13.10 -8.57
CA GLN A 147 15.37 -13.92 -9.29
C GLN A 147 16.35 -13.05 -10.08
N ARG A 148 15.84 -12.05 -10.81
CA ARG A 148 16.66 -11.17 -11.65
C ARG A 148 17.64 -10.34 -10.86
N TYR A 149 17.21 -9.75 -9.71
CA TYR A 149 17.99 -8.80 -8.92
C TYR A 149 18.64 -9.41 -7.68
N GLN A 150 18.70 -10.76 -7.61
CA GLN A 150 19.37 -11.45 -6.50
C GLN A 150 20.85 -11.10 -6.44
N ARG A 151 21.36 -10.79 -5.25
CA ARG A 151 22.77 -10.48 -4.98
C ARG A 151 23.28 -11.29 -3.79
N ALA A 152 24.58 -11.64 -3.81
CA ALA A 152 25.24 -12.28 -2.67
C ALA A 152 25.29 -11.33 -1.46
N GLU A 153 25.61 -10.04 -1.72
CA GLU A 153 25.58 -8.97 -0.71
C GLU A 153 24.57 -7.89 -1.14
N PRO A 154 23.55 -7.62 -0.33
CA PRO A 154 22.55 -6.60 -0.64
C PRO A 154 23.16 -5.20 -0.64
N LEU A 155 22.78 -4.41 -1.63
CA LEU A 155 23.17 -3.00 -1.77
C LEU A 155 22.59 -2.17 -0.61
N ARG A 156 23.39 -1.41 0.10
CA ARG A 156 22.95 -0.58 1.22
C ARG A 156 22.28 0.69 0.73
N VAL A 157 20.99 0.84 1.01
CA VAL A 157 20.15 1.93 0.53
C VAL A 157 19.61 2.76 1.68
N PHE A 158 19.74 4.07 1.60
CA PHE A 158 19.02 5.03 2.42
C PHE A 158 17.83 5.57 1.63
N TYR A 159 16.60 5.35 2.14
CA TYR A 159 15.38 5.89 1.56
C TYR A 159 14.93 7.11 2.35
N GLN A 160 15.08 8.30 1.77
CA GLN A 160 14.69 9.56 2.39
C GLN A 160 13.22 9.87 2.05
N VAL A 161 12.38 9.92 3.08
CA VAL A 161 10.95 10.26 2.95
C VAL A 161 10.73 11.77 2.94
N TRP A 162 11.42 12.47 3.86
CA TRP A 162 11.24 13.90 4.08
C TRP A 162 12.48 14.58 4.69
N SER A 163 12.64 15.89 4.45
CA SER A 163 13.61 16.75 5.12
C SER A 163 13.25 18.23 4.92
N PRO A 164 13.44 19.14 5.88
CA PRO A 164 13.68 18.95 7.31
C PRO A 164 12.37 18.78 8.11
N PRO A 165 12.35 18.06 9.25
CA PRO A 165 13.42 17.17 9.73
C PRO A 165 13.59 15.92 8.85
N LEU A 166 14.74 15.23 8.99
CA LEU A 166 15.07 14.08 8.16
C LEU A 166 14.30 12.84 8.62
N TYR A 167 13.48 12.29 7.75
CA TYR A 167 12.72 11.05 7.96
C TYR A 167 13.10 9.97 6.95
N THR A 168 13.06 8.73 7.41
CA THR A 168 13.27 7.53 6.60
C THR A 168 12.13 6.52 6.81
N VAL A 169 12.23 5.35 6.21
CA VAL A 169 11.34 4.21 6.48
C VAL A 169 12.00 3.22 7.42
N GLY A 170 11.24 2.61 8.32
CA GLY A 170 11.71 1.53 9.18
C GLY A 170 11.69 0.16 8.51
N GLY A 171 12.25 -0.86 9.20
CA GLY A 171 12.40 -2.21 8.66
C GLY A 171 11.10 -2.94 8.38
N GLY A 172 10.09 -2.79 9.23
CA GLY A 172 8.79 -3.45 9.08
C GLY A 172 7.85 -2.79 8.06
N GLN A 173 8.36 -2.06 7.07
CA GLN A 173 7.56 -1.34 6.09
C GLN A 173 7.69 -1.95 4.70
N ILE A 174 6.60 -1.88 3.92
CA ILE A 174 6.52 -2.46 2.58
C ILE A 174 7.61 -1.90 1.62
N ILE A 175 8.06 -0.65 1.81
CA ILE A 175 9.16 -0.07 1.02
C ILE A 175 10.48 -0.79 1.33
N SER A 176 10.75 -1.16 2.59
CA SER A 176 11.94 -1.94 2.95
C SER A 176 11.90 -3.35 2.36
N ASP A 177 10.72 -3.99 2.32
CA ASP A 177 10.54 -5.27 1.62
C ASP A 177 10.72 -5.10 0.09
N ALA A 178 10.21 -4.00 -0.49
CA ALA A 178 10.40 -3.67 -1.90
C ALA A 178 11.89 -3.51 -2.28
N LEU A 179 12.69 -2.84 -1.44
CA LEU A 179 14.14 -2.76 -1.64
C LEU A 179 14.79 -4.14 -1.65
N SER A 180 14.34 -5.07 -0.80
CA SER A 180 14.87 -6.44 -0.77
C SER A 180 14.66 -7.21 -2.06
N VAL A 181 13.53 -6.97 -2.75
CA VAL A 181 13.25 -7.54 -4.08
C VAL A 181 14.26 -7.10 -5.14
N CYS A 182 14.77 -5.87 -4.99
CA CYS A 182 15.81 -5.32 -5.88
C CYS A 182 17.25 -5.69 -5.47
N GLY A 183 17.44 -6.68 -4.58
CA GLY A 183 18.76 -7.05 -4.08
C GLY A 183 19.40 -5.96 -3.22
N ALA A 184 18.59 -5.15 -2.56
CA ALA A 184 19.03 -4.06 -1.71
C ALA A 184 18.53 -4.23 -0.27
N ARG A 185 19.15 -3.50 0.66
CA ARG A 185 18.79 -3.47 2.06
C ARG A 185 18.63 -2.03 2.53
N ASN A 186 17.54 -1.74 3.21
CA ASN A 186 17.38 -0.46 3.89
C ASN A 186 18.40 -0.36 5.04
N VAL A 187 19.23 0.70 5.07
CA VAL A 187 20.23 0.89 6.13
C VAL A 187 19.61 1.15 7.51
N PHE A 188 18.30 1.42 7.57
CA PHE A 188 17.52 1.62 8.80
C PHE A 188 16.48 0.52 9.05
N ASP A 189 16.71 -0.69 8.54
CA ASP A 189 15.80 -1.85 8.71
C ASP A 189 15.72 -2.38 10.15
N ASP A 190 16.62 -1.96 11.02
CA ASP A 190 16.62 -2.22 12.45
C ASP A 190 15.65 -1.32 13.25
N LEU A 191 15.14 -0.24 12.66
CA LEU A 191 14.19 0.65 13.33
C LEU A 191 12.75 0.14 13.14
N THR A 192 12.00 0.09 14.25
CA THR A 192 10.63 -0.46 14.29
C THR A 192 9.53 0.55 13.97
N LEU A 193 9.81 1.85 14.11
CA LEU A 193 8.83 2.89 13.75
C LEU A 193 8.61 2.91 12.24
N PRO A 194 7.38 3.14 11.77
CA PRO A 194 7.08 3.21 10.34
C PRO A 194 7.89 4.28 9.58
N ALA A 195 7.94 5.48 10.14
CA ALA A 195 8.69 6.61 9.58
C ALA A 195 9.53 7.27 10.69
N PRO A 196 10.70 6.69 11.05
CA PRO A 196 11.53 7.26 12.09
C PRO A 196 12.23 8.53 11.61
N GLN A 197 12.32 9.52 12.52
CA GLN A 197 13.22 10.64 12.36
C GLN A 197 14.65 10.17 12.66
N VAL A 198 15.58 10.51 11.79
CA VAL A 198 17.02 10.16 11.91
C VAL A 198 17.89 11.40 11.81
N SER A 199 19.13 11.31 12.24
CA SER A 199 20.11 12.38 12.08
C SER A 199 21.02 12.13 10.88
N ILE A 200 21.64 13.19 10.36
CA ILE A 200 22.65 13.08 9.30
C ILE A 200 23.80 12.19 9.77
N GLU A 201 24.25 12.34 11.01
CA GLU A 201 25.35 11.57 11.60
C GLU A 201 25.03 10.07 11.57
N SER A 202 23.78 9.68 11.84
CA SER A 202 23.38 8.27 11.77
C SER A 202 23.39 7.72 10.34
N VAL A 203 23.08 8.54 9.34
CA VAL A 203 23.23 8.16 7.93
C VAL A 203 24.70 8.03 7.54
N LEU A 204 25.56 8.98 7.98
CA LEU A 204 27.01 8.92 7.76
C LEU A 204 27.62 7.65 8.34
N GLN A 205 27.24 7.29 9.58
CA GLN A 205 27.71 6.08 10.24
C GLN A 205 27.28 4.79 9.50
N ARG A 206 26.05 4.74 8.96
CA ARG A 206 25.54 3.59 8.20
C ARG A 206 26.08 3.53 6.77
N ASN A 207 26.63 4.63 6.27
CA ASN A 207 27.33 4.79 5.01
C ASN A 207 26.63 4.08 3.83
N PRO A 208 25.47 4.56 3.37
CA PRO A 208 24.75 3.96 2.26
C PRO A 208 25.52 4.04 0.95
N GLU A 209 25.29 3.06 0.07
CA GLU A 209 25.81 3.01 -1.31
C GLU A 209 24.88 3.68 -2.32
N VAL A 210 23.60 3.85 -1.92
CA VAL A 210 22.59 4.58 -2.70
C VAL A 210 21.77 5.44 -1.75
N ILE A 211 21.46 6.66 -2.15
CA ILE A 211 20.45 7.51 -1.50
C ILE A 211 19.31 7.72 -2.47
N LEU A 212 18.09 7.38 -2.03
CA LEU A 212 16.84 7.60 -2.74
C LEU A 212 16.07 8.75 -2.09
N ALA A 213 15.55 9.69 -2.88
CA ALA A 213 14.67 10.75 -2.42
C ALA A 213 13.62 11.11 -3.46
N ALA A 214 12.56 11.80 -3.04
CA ALA A 214 11.44 12.16 -3.90
C ALA A 214 11.75 13.28 -4.89
N ASP A 215 12.72 14.16 -4.57
CA ASP A 215 13.05 15.34 -5.37
C ASP A 215 14.57 15.65 -5.38
N GLN A 216 14.97 16.43 -6.37
CA GLN A 216 16.37 16.81 -6.58
C GLN A 216 16.94 17.68 -5.45
N PRO A 217 16.23 18.68 -4.88
CA PRO A 217 16.75 19.47 -3.76
C PRO A 217 17.16 18.63 -2.54
N GLN A 218 16.39 17.57 -2.23
CA GLN A 218 16.74 16.63 -1.15
C GLN A 218 18.03 15.87 -1.46
N LEU A 219 18.24 15.44 -2.69
CA LEU A 219 19.48 14.76 -3.12
C LEU A 219 20.67 15.71 -3.13
N ASP A 220 20.47 16.95 -3.61
CA ASP A 220 21.55 17.94 -3.68
C ASP A 220 22.09 18.32 -2.29
N ALA A 221 21.26 18.29 -1.26
CA ALA A 221 21.69 18.52 0.12
C ALA A 221 22.77 17.50 0.58
N TRP A 222 22.77 16.28 0.04
CA TRP A 222 23.77 15.25 0.38
C TRP A 222 25.15 15.52 -0.23
N LYS A 223 25.26 16.36 -1.25
CA LYS A 223 26.55 16.71 -1.87
C LYS A 223 27.54 17.37 -0.89
N ALA A 224 27.03 17.92 0.23
CA ALA A 224 27.86 18.43 1.33
C ALA A 224 28.63 17.34 2.09
N TRP A 225 28.35 16.06 1.84
CA TRP A 225 28.90 14.92 2.59
C TRP A 225 29.65 13.93 1.67
N PRO A 226 30.77 14.35 1.03
CA PRO A 226 31.48 13.55 0.03
C PRO A 226 32.08 12.25 0.59
N GLN A 227 32.17 12.09 1.91
CA GLN A 227 32.61 10.86 2.58
C GLN A 227 31.58 9.73 2.53
N VAL A 228 30.31 10.03 2.21
CA VAL A 228 29.27 8.99 2.03
C VAL A 228 29.50 8.29 0.71
N THR A 229 29.53 6.96 0.73
CA THR A 229 29.77 6.14 -0.47
C THR A 229 28.80 6.49 -1.63
N ALA A 230 27.54 6.70 -1.35
CA ALA A 230 26.54 7.11 -2.36
C ALA A 230 26.91 8.44 -3.03
N VAL A 231 27.43 9.40 -2.27
CA VAL A 231 27.84 10.71 -2.78
C VAL A 231 29.11 10.58 -3.61
N ALA A 232 30.12 9.89 -3.07
CA ALA A 232 31.40 9.67 -3.76
C ALA A 232 31.24 8.95 -5.10
N GLN A 233 30.25 8.04 -5.19
CA GLN A 233 29.94 7.26 -6.41
C GLN A 233 28.89 7.91 -7.32
N GLY A 234 28.35 9.09 -6.97
CA GLY A 234 27.30 9.75 -7.75
C GLY A 234 25.96 9.00 -7.74
N ARG A 235 25.69 8.18 -6.70
CA ARG A 235 24.48 7.35 -6.60
C ARG A 235 23.39 8.01 -5.72
N LEU A 236 23.13 9.28 -6.04
CA LEU A 236 22.01 10.06 -5.51
C LEU A 236 20.88 9.98 -6.53
N LEU A 237 19.87 9.16 -6.25
CA LEU A 237 18.88 8.74 -7.25
C LEU A 237 17.47 9.19 -6.85
N LEU A 238 16.72 9.69 -7.82
CA LEU A 238 15.30 9.98 -7.61
C LEU A 238 14.50 8.68 -7.50
N VAL A 239 13.51 8.66 -6.61
CA VAL A 239 12.47 7.62 -6.62
C VAL A 239 11.74 7.72 -7.97
N PRO A 240 11.82 6.68 -8.81
CA PRO A 240 11.40 6.79 -10.22
C PRO A 240 9.89 6.88 -10.41
N ASP A 241 9.12 6.45 -9.40
CA ASP A 241 7.68 6.36 -9.49
C ASP A 241 7.03 6.46 -8.10
N LYS A 242 6.13 7.43 -7.93
CA LYS A 242 5.37 7.64 -6.69
C LYS A 242 4.42 6.48 -6.34
N GLY A 243 4.13 5.59 -7.29
CA GLY A 243 3.37 4.36 -7.06
C GLY A 243 4.03 3.44 -6.03
N LEU A 244 5.35 3.58 -5.80
CA LEU A 244 6.07 2.83 -4.76
C LEU A 244 5.53 3.09 -3.34
N GLU A 245 4.94 4.26 -3.10
CA GLU A 245 4.37 4.67 -1.81
C GLU A 245 2.87 4.35 -1.69
N ARG A 246 2.28 3.73 -2.73
CA ARG A 246 0.87 3.38 -2.79
C ARG A 246 0.68 1.86 -2.93
N PRO A 247 0.47 1.14 -1.82
CA PRO A 247 0.30 -0.32 -1.82
C PRO A 247 -0.95 -0.76 -2.60
N SER A 248 -0.80 -0.96 -3.91
CA SER A 248 -1.78 -1.47 -4.87
C SER A 248 -1.07 -2.35 -5.90
N GLY A 249 -1.75 -2.88 -6.90
CA GLY A 249 -1.11 -3.61 -8.00
C GLY A 249 -0.10 -2.75 -8.78
N GLN A 250 -0.34 -1.45 -8.89
CA GLN A 250 0.58 -0.49 -9.53
C GLN A 250 1.93 -0.38 -8.81
N MET A 251 2.00 -0.67 -7.52
CA MET A 251 3.26 -0.66 -6.78
C MET A 251 4.32 -1.58 -7.42
N LEU A 252 3.92 -2.67 -8.07
CA LEU A 252 4.85 -3.59 -8.72
C LEU A 252 5.46 -3.01 -10.00
N GLU A 253 4.74 -2.14 -10.70
CA GLU A 253 5.30 -1.36 -11.81
C GLU A 253 6.38 -0.41 -11.32
N ALA A 254 6.05 0.35 -10.25
CA ALA A 254 6.98 1.25 -9.60
C ALA A 254 8.22 0.52 -9.05
N LEU A 255 8.03 -0.66 -8.46
CA LEU A 255 9.09 -1.53 -7.97
C LEU A 255 10.03 -2.00 -9.10
N ALA A 256 9.48 -2.43 -10.24
CA ALA A 256 10.31 -2.84 -11.37
C ALA A 256 11.20 -1.69 -11.87
N ARG A 257 10.66 -0.47 -11.94
CA ARG A 257 11.45 0.74 -12.28
C ARG A 257 12.51 1.06 -11.21
N LEU A 258 12.16 0.92 -9.93
CA LEU A 258 13.12 1.10 -8.83
C LEU A 258 14.31 0.14 -8.96
N CYS A 259 14.04 -1.15 -9.19
CA CYS A 259 15.09 -2.15 -9.36
C CYS A 259 16.02 -1.80 -10.54
N GLN A 260 15.49 -1.32 -11.66
CA GLN A 260 16.30 -0.87 -12.81
C GLN A 260 17.18 0.33 -12.48
N VAL A 261 16.66 1.28 -11.67
CA VAL A 261 17.41 2.51 -11.31
C VAL A 261 18.55 2.20 -10.32
N ILE A 262 18.30 1.35 -9.31
CA ILE A 262 19.31 1.04 -8.30
C ILE A 262 20.28 -0.07 -8.71
N ALA A 263 19.95 -0.84 -9.74
CA ALA A 263 20.73 -1.98 -10.23
C ALA A 263 20.68 -2.09 -11.76
N PRO A 264 21.18 -1.08 -12.49
CA PRO A 264 21.08 -1.01 -13.95
C PRO A 264 21.85 -2.14 -14.65
N ASP A 265 22.87 -2.71 -13.99
CA ASP A 265 23.77 -3.72 -14.58
C ASP A 265 23.27 -5.16 -14.40
N LEU A 266 22.05 -5.36 -13.82
CA LEU A 266 21.38 -6.63 -13.66
C LEU A 266 20.10 -6.65 -14.53
#